data_9e17279cdaa7007108ecb26b13faf200
#
_entry.id   9e17279cdaa7007108ecb26b13faf200
#
_cell.length_a   1.000
_cell.length_b   1.000
_cell.length_c   1.000
_cell.angle_alpha   90.00
_cell.angle_beta   90.00
_cell.angle_gamma   90.00
#
_symmetry.space_group_name_H-M   'P 1'
#
loop_
_entity.id
_entity.type
_entity.pdbx_description
1 polymer ?
#
loop_
_entity_poly.entity_id
_entity_poly.type
_entity_poly.pdbx_seq_one_letter_code
_entity_poly.pdbx_strand_id
1 'polypeptide(L)' 'YKEALEQAAEYGRQLGLPEISLVFFVEYADDENRRKYETPYTDAKTGVRVMPVFVETGT' A
#
# COMPACT_ATOMS: atom_id res chain seq x y z
N TYR A 1 -9.77 -0.14 -0.59
CA TYR A 1 -8.40 -0.42 -0.11
C TYR A 1 -7.69 -1.46 -0.98
N LYS A 2 -8.32 -2.62 -1.19
CA LYS A 2 -7.71 -3.67 -2.00
C LYS A 2 -7.50 -3.23 -3.44
N GLU A 3 -8.45 -2.50 -4.00
CA GLU A 3 -8.33 -1.97 -5.34
C GLU A 3 -7.14 -1.02 -5.48
N ALA A 4 -6.89 -0.21 -4.44
CA ALA A 4 -5.74 0.69 -4.45
C ALA A 4 -4.43 -0.09 -4.47
N LEU A 5 -4.36 -1.20 -3.74
CA LEU A 5 -3.18 -2.05 -3.75
C LEU A 5 -2.96 -2.68 -5.13
N GLU A 6 -4.04 -3.16 -5.74
CA GLU A 6 -3.95 -3.76 -7.07
C GLU A 6 -3.52 -2.76 -8.13
N GLN A 7 -4.05 -1.53 -8.06
CA GLN A 7 -3.66 -0.47 -8.98
C GLN A 7 -2.20 -0.08 -8.80
N ALA A 8 -1.74 -0.01 -7.55
CA ALA A 8 -0.34 0.29 -7.27
C ALA A 8 0.57 -0.80 -7.83
N ALA A 9 0.17 -2.08 -7.68
CA ALA A 9 0.94 -3.19 -8.23
C ALA A 9 1.03 -3.12 -9.75
N GLU A 10 -0.07 -2.81 -10.42
CA GLU A 10 -0.07 -2.67 -11.88
C GLU A 10 0.82 -1.51 -12.31
N TYR A 11 0.79 -0.42 -11.58
CA TYR A 11 1.66 0.72 -11.85
C TYR A 11 3.13 0.32 -11.71
N GLY A 12 3.46 -0.42 -10.66
CA GLY A 12 4.81 -0.92 -10.47
C GLY A 12 5.24 -1.85 -11.61
N ARG A 13 4.33 -2.70 -12.09
CA ARG A 13 4.61 -3.56 -13.22
C ARG A 13 4.93 -2.76 -14.48
N GLN A 14 4.15 -1.71 -14.74
CA GLN A 14 4.38 -0.86 -15.92
C GLN A 14 5.73 -0.15 -15.85
N LEU A 15 6.18 0.19 -14.67
CA LEU A 15 7.46 0.84 -14.46
C LEU A 15 8.62 -0.16 -14.33
N GLY A 16 8.32 -1.45 -14.31
CA GLY A 16 9.36 -2.47 -14.15
C GLY A 16 9.92 -2.55 -12.74
N LEU A 17 9.16 -2.17 -11.76
CA LEU A 17 9.61 -2.17 -10.36
C LEU A 17 9.12 -3.44 -9.66
N PRO A 18 10.00 -4.13 -8.90
CA PRO A 18 9.60 -5.30 -8.13
C PRO A 18 8.82 -4.95 -6.87
N GLU A 19 8.93 -3.72 -6.40
CA GLU A 19 8.29 -3.27 -5.18
C GLU A 19 7.90 -1.81 -5.32
N ILE A 20 6.78 -1.45 -4.72
CA ILE A 20 6.28 -0.06 -4.73
C ILE A 20 5.63 0.26 -3.40
N SER A 21 5.81 1.49 -2.93
CA SER A 21 5.16 1.95 -1.72
C SER A 21 3.91 2.74 -2.08
N LEU A 22 2.84 2.51 -1.33
CA LEU A 22 1.58 3.22 -1.50
C LEU A 22 1.28 3.97 -0.22
N VAL A 23 1.26 5.29 -0.29
CA VAL A 23 1.09 6.14 0.88
C VAL A 23 -0.37 6.59 0.99
N PHE A 24 -0.95 6.37 2.15
CA PHE A 24 -2.30 6.82 2.47
C PHE A 24 -2.21 7.93 3.52
N PHE A 25 -2.84 9.07 3.24
CA PHE A 25 -2.95 10.16 4.20
C PHE A 25 -4.26 10.01 4.95
N VAL A 26 -4.19 9.86 6.26
CA VAL A 26 -5.36 9.66 7.10
C VAL A 26 -5.37 10.69 8.23
N GLU A 27 -6.55 11.09 8.68
CA GLU A 27 -6.64 12.05 9.78
C GLU A 27 -6.23 11.42 11.10
N TYR A 28 -6.62 10.18 11.30
CA TYR A 28 -6.34 9.44 12.51
C TYR A 28 -6.14 7.96 12.20
N ALA A 29 -5.14 7.38 12.80
CA ALA A 29 -4.89 5.94 12.69
C ALA A 29 -4.44 5.42 14.04
N ASP A 30 -5.19 4.47 14.61
CA ASP A 30 -4.74 3.82 15.83
C ASP A 30 -3.75 2.71 15.49
N ASP A 31 -2.99 2.25 16.49
CA ASP A 31 -1.95 1.27 16.28
C ASP A 31 -2.47 -0.07 15.77
N GLU A 32 -3.65 -0.47 16.21
CA GLU A 32 -4.24 -1.73 15.79
C GLU A 32 -4.59 -1.72 14.32
N ASN A 33 -5.26 -0.67 13.85
CA ASN A 33 -5.60 -0.53 12.44
C ASN A 33 -4.36 -0.36 11.58
N ARG A 34 -3.37 0.37 12.07
CA ARG A 34 -2.11 0.55 11.36
C ARG A 34 -1.42 -0.80 11.12
N ARG A 35 -1.31 -1.65 12.12
CA ARG A 35 -0.72 -2.97 11.97
C ARG A 35 -1.48 -3.82 10.97
N LYS A 36 -2.80 -3.73 10.98
CA LYS A 36 -3.64 -4.52 10.10
C LYS A 36 -3.46 -4.11 8.63
N TYR A 37 -3.40 -2.82 8.36
CA TYR A 37 -3.39 -2.31 7.00
C TYR A 37 -2.00 -2.02 6.43
N GLU A 38 -0.99 -1.87 7.26
CA GLU A 38 0.38 -1.68 6.79
C GLU A 38 1.12 -2.99 6.51
N THR A 39 0.38 -4.06 6.30
CA THR A 39 0.96 -5.36 5.98
C THR A 39 1.34 -5.38 4.50
N PRO A 40 2.56 -5.83 4.16
CA PRO A 40 2.95 -5.94 2.77
C PRO A 40 2.03 -6.84 1.98
N TYR A 41 1.75 -6.46 0.74
CA TYR A 41 0.88 -7.18 -0.15
C TYR A 41 1.63 -7.53 -1.44
N THR A 42 1.64 -8.80 -1.80
CA THR A 42 2.23 -9.22 -3.07
C THR A 42 1.13 -9.57 -4.03
N ASP A 43 1.06 -8.83 -5.14
CA ASP A 43 0.02 -9.06 -6.13
C ASP A 43 0.31 -10.31 -6.95
N ALA A 44 -0.65 -11.23 -6.98
CA ALA A 44 -0.47 -12.50 -7.67
C ALA A 44 -0.39 -12.35 -9.19
N LYS A 45 -1.03 -11.36 -9.74
CA LYS A 45 -1.04 -11.15 -11.20
C LYS A 45 0.26 -10.57 -11.72
N THR A 46 0.83 -9.62 -10.99
CA THR A 46 2.01 -8.89 -11.44
C THR A 46 3.29 -9.33 -10.76
N GLY A 47 3.17 -9.95 -9.59
CA GLY A 47 4.32 -10.29 -8.77
C GLY A 47 4.92 -9.10 -8.04
N VAL A 48 4.32 -7.93 -8.17
CA VAL A 48 4.84 -6.72 -7.52
C VAL A 48 4.43 -6.71 -6.05
N ARG A 49 5.38 -6.35 -5.21
CA ARG A 49 5.14 -6.19 -3.78
C ARG A 49 4.75 -4.75 -3.48
N VAL A 50 3.61 -4.58 -2.84
CA VAL A 50 3.11 -3.26 -2.45
C VAL A 50 3.27 -3.08 -0.96
N MET A 51 3.91 -1.99 -0.55
CA MET A 51 4.12 -1.64 0.85
C MET A 51 3.20 -0.48 1.20
N PRO A 52 2.06 -0.74 1.85
CA PRO A 52 1.18 0.35 2.26
C PRO A 52 1.76 1.08 3.47
N VAL A 53 1.73 2.39 3.41
CA VAL A 53 2.23 3.25 4.48
C VAL A 53 1.15 4.27 4.82
N PHE A 54 0.77 4.36 6.09
CA PHE A 54 -0.21 5.35 6.53
C PHE A 54 0.51 6.53 7.17
N VAL A 55 0.22 7.72 6.65
CA VAL A 55 0.74 8.96 7.21
C VAL A 55 -0.41 9.67 7.88
N GLU A 56 -0.31 9.87 9.19
CA GLU A 56 -1.33 10.57 9.96
C GLU A 56 -1.14 12.06 9.81
N THR A 57 -2.15 12.74 9.29
CA THR A 57 -2.10 14.17 9.09
C THR A 57 -2.41 14.95 10.36
N GLY A 58 -2.98 14.28 11.31
CA GLY A 58 -2.98 14.69 12.70
C GLY A 58 -3.72 15.97 13.07
N THR A 59 -4.93 15.99 13.14
CA THR A 59 -5.56 17.04 13.94
C THR A 59 -6.65 16.47 14.79
#